data_772733f20f0e16363aab0e3ce4761196
#
_entry.id   772733f20f0e16363aab0e3ce4761196
#
_cell.length_a   1.000
_cell.length_b   1.000
_cell.length_c   1.000
_cell.angle_alpha   90.00
_cell.angle_beta   90.00
_cell.angle_gamma   90.00
#
_symmetry.space_group_name_H-M   'P 1'
#
loop_
_entity.id
_entity.type
_entity.pdbx_description
1 polymer ?
#
loop_
_entity_poly.entity_id
_entity_poly.type
_entity_poly.pdbx_seq_one_letter_code
_entity_poly.pdbx_strand_id
1 'polypeptide(L)'
;MASGRPKVLLAFNPRVYEGYVDPTTLARLEQFADWEYFPCEGGGIYDTNNDPAAAEVLRQKLVDFDGIVVCHGAPTLTDHVLENAPKLRIIGEMEGDRFASRIDLDAAWGRNIRTLDVTNGSSYPVAEWALGLILVSLRNGGDFFRRILAGKAKEIRYDKTNVGGRLTGKRVGLIGGGHMARRLIKLLRPFETEIWVHDPYLPREMAEALGFVQTSLDNVMSKCDIVVSLVPLTPATRGMIGARELALLRPGSIFVNVSRGAVVDSQALINRLKVGDIIAGLDVFDPEPIPPDSEILQLSNVFLSPHIGWVTGDPIRPFFAIMVDELRRVFAGHEPWDELTPIAKASRTGSQPPGVAGQAA
;
A
#
# COMPACT_ATOMS: atom_id res chain seq x y z
N MET A 1 -18.00 -4.38 34.45
CA MET A 1 -17.87 -3.32 33.45
C MET A 1 -17.08 -2.20 34.11
N ALA A 2 -15.88 -1.89 33.64
CA ALA A 2 -15.09 -0.79 34.18
C ALA A 2 -15.79 0.53 33.82
N SER A 3 -16.17 1.31 34.82
CA SER A 3 -16.99 2.52 34.72
C SER A 3 -16.18 3.77 34.42
N GLY A 4 -15.14 3.67 33.62
CA GLY A 4 -14.29 4.80 33.21
C GLY A 4 -14.23 4.96 31.69
N ARG A 5 -13.96 6.17 31.23
CA ARG A 5 -13.64 6.40 29.80
C ARG A 5 -12.37 5.63 29.44
N PRO A 6 -12.29 4.99 28.27
CA PRO A 6 -11.08 4.33 27.83
C PRO A 6 -9.95 5.35 27.66
N LYS A 7 -8.70 4.93 27.92
CA LYS A 7 -7.50 5.73 27.76
C LYS A 7 -6.69 5.26 26.57
N VAL A 8 -6.31 6.18 25.71
CA VAL A 8 -5.52 5.91 24.49
C VAL A 8 -4.18 6.61 24.53
N LEU A 9 -3.10 5.86 24.33
CA LEU A 9 -1.76 6.42 24.18
C LEU A 9 -1.44 6.63 22.68
N LEU A 10 -1.02 7.83 22.31
CA LEU A 10 -0.58 8.16 20.96
C LEU A 10 0.95 8.19 20.95
N ALA A 11 1.58 7.12 20.45
CA ALA A 11 3.02 6.90 20.50
C ALA A 11 3.64 6.97 19.10
N PHE A 12 4.23 8.11 18.75
CA PHE A 12 4.91 8.35 17.48
C PHE A 12 5.74 9.65 17.53
N ASN A 13 6.54 9.89 16.50
CA ASN A 13 7.41 11.05 16.44
C ASN A 13 6.64 12.36 16.14
N PRO A 14 7.25 13.54 16.42
CA PRO A 14 6.61 14.84 16.19
C PRO A 14 6.17 15.10 14.76
N ARG A 15 6.90 14.58 13.75
CA ARG A 15 6.51 14.74 12.33
C ARG A 15 5.18 14.06 12.02
N VAL A 16 4.96 12.87 12.59
CA VAL A 16 3.67 12.17 12.47
C VAL A 16 2.58 12.96 13.18
N TYR A 17 2.87 13.48 14.38
CA TYR A 17 1.90 14.30 15.10
C TYR A 17 1.47 15.52 14.26
N GLU A 18 2.42 16.28 13.75
CA GLU A 18 2.15 17.48 12.93
C GLU A 18 1.45 17.17 11.60
N GLY A 19 1.80 16.06 10.97
CA GLY A 19 1.30 15.71 9.62
C GLY A 19 0.07 14.80 9.59
N TYR A 20 -0.34 14.18 10.72
CA TYR A 20 -1.46 13.22 10.73
C TYR A 20 -2.55 13.58 11.73
N VAL A 21 -2.21 14.31 12.81
CA VAL A 21 -3.17 14.63 13.87
C VAL A 21 -3.69 16.05 13.68
N ASP A 22 -4.96 16.17 13.36
CA ASP A 22 -5.63 17.46 13.27
C ASP A 22 -6.56 17.70 14.47
N PRO A 23 -6.80 18.97 14.84
CA PRO A 23 -7.63 19.32 16.00
C PRO A 23 -9.07 18.78 15.92
N THR A 24 -9.64 18.70 14.71
CA THR A 24 -11.01 18.22 14.53
C THR A 24 -11.12 16.73 14.82
N THR A 25 -10.16 15.95 14.32
CA THR A 25 -10.09 14.50 14.59
C THR A 25 -9.76 14.23 16.05
N LEU A 26 -8.89 15.02 16.65
CA LEU A 26 -8.56 14.90 18.06
C LEU A 26 -9.78 15.17 18.95
N ALA A 27 -10.57 16.20 18.63
CA ALA A 27 -11.82 16.48 19.33
C ALA A 27 -12.86 15.33 19.18
N ARG A 28 -12.81 14.57 18.08
CA ARG A 28 -13.63 13.34 17.92
C ARG A 28 -13.16 12.22 18.84
N LEU A 29 -11.85 12.04 19.03
CA LEU A 29 -11.29 11.09 19.99
C LEU A 29 -11.73 11.47 21.42
N GLU A 30 -11.66 12.73 21.77
CA GLU A 30 -12.06 13.28 23.07
C GLU A 30 -13.55 13.06 23.41
N GLN A 31 -14.41 12.79 22.44
CA GLN A 31 -15.81 12.49 22.70
C GLN A 31 -16.02 11.15 23.43
N PHE A 32 -15.12 10.19 23.27
CA PHE A 32 -15.30 8.83 23.80
C PHE A 32 -14.12 8.27 24.58
N ALA A 33 -12.91 8.88 24.48
CA ALA A 33 -11.70 8.42 25.16
C ALA A 33 -10.92 9.59 25.75
N ASP A 34 -10.18 9.33 26.82
CA ASP A 34 -9.09 10.18 27.25
C ASP A 34 -7.83 9.77 26.51
N TRP A 35 -6.94 10.71 26.21
CA TRP A 35 -5.75 10.41 25.46
C TRP A 35 -4.51 11.13 26.02
N GLU A 36 -3.34 10.57 25.71
CA GLU A 36 -2.06 11.15 26.03
C GLU A 36 -1.12 10.97 24.84
N TYR A 37 -0.32 12.02 24.53
CA TYR A 37 0.74 11.94 23.52
C TYR A 37 2.06 11.52 24.18
N PHE A 38 2.68 10.48 23.62
CA PHE A 38 3.98 9.99 23.99
C PHE A 38 4.94 10.23 22.81
N PRO A 39 5.73 11.33 22.85
CA PRO A 39 6.67 11.63 21.77
C PRO A 39 7.77 10.58 21.71
N CYS A 40 7.97 10.03 20.51
CA CYS A 40 9.01 9.05 20.22
C CYS A 40 10.08 9.68 19.33
N GLU A 41 11.32 9.21 19.43
CA GLU A 41 12.42 9.67 18.62
C GLU A 41 12.79 8.67 17.51
N GLY A 42 13.31 9.19 16.39
CA GLY A 42 13.79 8.37 15.28
C GLY A 42 12.69 7.71 14.44
N GLY A 43 13.12 6.77 13.62
CA GLY A 43 12.27 5.91 12.81
C GLY A 43 11.57 6.59 11.64
N GLY A 44 11.52 5.86 10.53
CA GLY A 44 10.70 6.15 9.35
C GLY A 44 9.68 5.03 9.14
N ILE A 45 9.09 4.99 7.95
CA ILE A 45 8.12 3.94 7.60
C ILE A 45 8.76 2.53 7.63
N TYR A 46 10.03 2.43 7.27
CA TYR A 46 10.78 1.16 7.21
C TYR A 46 11.76 0.97 8.37
N ASP A 47 11.93 1.99 9.22
CA ASP A 47 12.86 1.96 10.34
C ASP A 47 12.08 1.66 11.63
N THR A 48 12.17 0.45 12.11
CA THR A 48 11.63 0.10 13.43
C THR A 48 12.54 0.63 14.53
N ASN A 49 11.98 1.28 15.53
CA ASN A 49 12.71 1.68 16.72
C ASN A 49 12.87 0.46 17.64
N ASN A 50 14.07 -0.09 17.66
CA ASN A 50 14.42 -1.25 18.50
C ASN A 50 15.27 -0.84 19.73
N ASP A 51 15.23 0.43 20.14
CA ASP A 51 15.93 0.88 21.35
C ASP A 51 15.31 0.25 22.60
N PRO A 52 16.06 -0.57 23.35
CA PRO A 52 15.53 -1.23 24.56
C PRO A 52 15.16 -0.24 25.66
N ALA A 53 15.83 0.91 25.76
CA ALA A 53 15.52 1.92 26.76
C ALA A 53 14.17 2.60 26.46
N ALA A 54 13.95 2.97 25.21
CA ALA A 54 12.67 3.53 24.78
C ALA A 54 11.53 2.51 24.92
N ALA A 55 11.77 1.24 24.63
CA ALA A 55 10.81 0.16 24.81
C ALA A 55 10.44 -0.03 26.30
N GLU A 56 11.41 0.07 27.20
CA GLU A 56 11.15 -0.06 28.65
C GLU A 56 10.34 1.12 29.20
N VAL A 57 10.63 2.35 28.75
CA VAL A 57 9.82 3.53 29.12
C VAL A 57 8.38 3.36 28.64
N LEU A 58 8.17 2.91 27.40
CA LEU A 58 6.85 2.65 26.85
C LEU A 58 6.14 1.54 27.63
N ARG A 59 6.85 0.45 27.97
CA ARG A 59 6.34 -0.67 28.77
C ARG A 59 5.77 -0.21 30.12
N GLN A 60 6.49 0.65 30.84
CA GLN A 60 6.04 1.20 32.11
C GLN A 60 4.82 2.11 31.93
N LYS A 61 4.77 2.87 30.85
CA LYS A 61 3.67 3.78 30.54
C LYS A 61 2.37 3.07 30.23
N LEU A 62 2.41 1.91 29.55
CA LEU A 62 1.24 1.22 29.03
C LEU A 62 0.32 0.59 30.09
N VAL A 63 0.74 0.47 31.33
CA VAL A 63 -0.02 -0.21 32.42
C VAL A 63 -1.46 0.28 32.57
N ASP A 64 -1.72 1.56 32.30
CA ASP A 64 -3.01 2.21 32.54
C ASP A 64 -3.83 2.50 31.29
N PHE A 65 -3.37 2.07 30.11
CA PHE A 65 -4.03 2.39 28.84
C PHE A 65 -4.86 1.21 28.30
N ASP A 66 -6.03 1.52 27.76
CA ASP A 66 -6.94 0.59 27.08
C ASP A 66 -6.60 0.43 25.60
N GLY A 67 -5.95 1.42 24.99
CA GLY A 67 -5.53 1.42 23.60
C GLY A 67 -4.22 2.14 23.39
N ILE A 68 -3.48 1.74 22.37
CA ILE A 68 -2.31 2.46 21.87
C ILE A 68 -2.37 2.61 20.36
N VAL A 69 -2.00 3.80 19.88
CA VAL A 69 -1.80 4.08 18.46
C VAL A 69 -0.32 4.30 18.22
N VAL A 70 0.27 3.50 17.34
CA VAL A 70 1.68 3.59 16.99
C VAL A 70 1.87 4.04 15.54
N CYS A 71 3.01 4.69 15.29
CA CYS A 71 3.48 5.08 13.97
C CYS A 71 5.01 5.28 14.01
N HIS A 72 5.57 6.01 13.05
CA HIS A 72 7.01 6.24 12.93
C HIS A 72 7.62 6.74 14.25
N GLY A 73 8.74 6.16 14.64
CA GLY A 73 9.46 6.46 15.88
C GLY A 73 9.01 5.66 17.09
N ALA A 74 7.80 5.06 17.07
CA ALA A 74 7.35 4.23 18.19
C ALA A 74 8.29 3.02 18.38
N PRO A 75 8.67 2.69 19.62
CA PRO A 75 9.32 1.42 19.91
C PRO A 75 8.46 0.23 19.49
N THR A 76 9.09 -0.85 19.05
CA THR A 76 8.39 -2.08 18.70
C THR A 76 7.66 -2.65 19.92
N LEU A 77 6.37 -2.91 19.78
CA LEU A 77 5.54 -3.54 20.79
C LEU A 77 5.80 -5.05 20.81
N THR A 78 6.90 -5.43 21.44
CA THR A 78 7.32 -6.83 21.61
C THR A 78 6.49 -7.53 22.68
N ASP A 79 6.60 -8.86 22.76
CA ASP A 79 5.99 -9.65 23.85
C ASP A 79 6.34 -9.09 25.24
N HIS A 80 7.61 -8.69 25.46
CA HIS A 80 8.07 -8.07 26.69
C HIS A 80 7.37 -6.74 27.02
N VAL A 81 7.10 -5.92 26.01
CA VAL A 81 6.37 -4.65 26.21
C VAL A 81 4.91 -4.92 26.55
N LEU A 82 4.28 -5.87 25.85
CA LEU A 82 2.85 -6.17 25.98
C LEU A 82 2.50 -6.91 27.29
N GLU A 83 3.45 -7.64 27.87
CA GLU A 83 3.20 -8.37 29.13
C GLU A 83 2.86 -7.44 30.31
N ASN A 84 3.29 -6.16 30.25
CA ASN A 84 3.00 -5.16 31.29
C ASN A 84 1.78 -4.27 30.96
N ALA A 85 0.94 -4.64 30.03
CA ALA A 85 -0.21 -3.86 29.57
C ALA A 85 -1.55 -4.58 29.83
N PRO A 86 -1.93 -4.83 31.12
CA PRO A 86 -3.06 -5.69 31.48
C PRO A 86 -4.43 -5.14 31.07
N LYS A 87 -4.55 -3.83 30.80
CA LYS A 87 -5.79 -3.17 30.38
C LYS A 87 -5.90 -3.04 28.86
N LEU A 88 -4.81 -3.30 28.12
CA LEU A 88 -4.74 -3.04 26.70
C LEU A 88 -5.67 -3.98 25.93
N ARG A 89 -6.57 -3.40 25.15
CA ARG A 89 -7.57 -4.12 24.36
C ARG A 89 -7.36 -3.96 22.86
N ILE A 90 -6.63 -2.89 22.47
CA ILE A 90 -6.47 -2.54 21.07
C ILE A 90 -5.11 -1.85 20.81
N ILE A 91 -4.47 -2.25 19.75
CA ILE A 91 -3.28 -1.62 19.19
C ILE A 91 -3.59 -1.21 17.76
N GLY A 92 -3.37 0.07 17.42
CA GLY A 92 -3.53 0.58 16.08
C GLY A 92 -2.19 1.01 15.48
N GLU A 93 -1.84 0.51 14.30
CA GLU A 93 -0.74 0.97 13.48
C GLU A 93 -1.27 1.91 12.39
N MET A 94 -0.78 3.15 12.33
CA MET A 94 -1.24 4.11 11.31
C MET A 94 -0.59 3.88 9.95
N GLU A 95 0.72 3.63 9.92
CA GLU A 95 1.46 3.41 8.67
C GLU A 95 2.52 2.33 8.87
N GLY A 96 2.12 1.07 8.79
CA GLY A 96 2.92 -0.13 9.05
C GLY A 96 3.04 -1.07 7.85
N ASP A 97 2.97 -0.54 6.63
CA ASP A 97 3.04 -1.31 5.37
C ASP A 97 2.02 -2.47 5.27
N ARG A 98 0.90 -2.36 5.97
CA ARG A 98 -0.20 -3.34 6.08
C ARG A 98 0.12 -4.62 6.85
N PHE A 99 1.24 -4.66 7.54
CA PHE A 99 1.65 -5.81 8.34
C PHE A 99 1.83 -5.46 9.81
N ALA A 100 1.47 -4.22 10.19
CA ALA A 100 1.68 -3.70 11.53
C ALA A 100 3.11 -3.96 12.01
N SER A 101 4.09 -3.49 11.25
CA SER A 101 5.52 -3.82 11.38
C SER A 101 6.12 -3.50 12.76
N ARG A 102 5.45 -2.64 13.54
CA ARG A 102 5.86 -2.26 14.91
C ARG A 102 5.17 -3.07 16.00
N ILE A 103 4.44 -4.13 15.64
CA ILE A 103 3.64 -4.91 16.59
C ILE A 103 4.03 -6.39 16.48
N ASP A 104 4.38 -7.01 17.60
CA ASP A 104 4.41 -8.46 17.71
C ASP A 104 2.95 -8.96 17.70
N LEU A 105 2.48 -9.30 16.52
CA LEU A 105 1.09 -9.69 16.30
C LEU A 105 0.72 -10.96 17.05
N ASP A 106 1.65 -11.93 17.13
CA ASP A 106 1.37 -13.20 17.77
C ASP A 106 1.27 -13.01 19.30
N ALA A 107 2.13 -12.16 19.87
CA ALA A 107 2.06 -11.78 21.28
C ALA A 107 0.78 -10.98 21.61
N ALA A 108 0.36 -10.08 20.71
CA ALA A 108 -0.88 -9.31 20.88
C ALA A 108 -2.11 -10.23 20.85
N TRP A 109 -2.22 -11.10 19.86
CA TRP A 109 -3.34 -12.04 19.71
C TRP A 109 -3.38 -13.06 20.83
N GLY A 110 -2.23 -13.55 21.30
CA GLY A 110 -2.15 -14.45 22.48
C GLY A 110 -2.72 -13.84 23.77
N ARG A 111 -2.80 -12.50 23.83
CA ARG A 111 -3.39 -11.72 24.95
C ARG A 111 -4.81 -11.25 24.67
N ASN A 112 -5.43 -11.67 23.57
CA ASN A 112 -6.73 -11.18 23.08
C ASN A 112 -6.74 -9.66 22.83
N ILE A 113 -5.60 -9.06 22.46
CA ILE A 113 -5.50 -7.67 22.07
C ILE A 113 -5.81 -7.58 20.57
N ARG A 114 -6.76 -6.75 20.20
CA ARG A 114 -7.08 -6.49 18.78
C ARG A 114 -6.00 -5.64 18.13
N THR A 115 -5.71 -5.93 16.90
CA THR A 115 -4.69 -5.20 16.13
C THR A 115 -5.29 -4.58 14.87
N LEU A 116 -5.04 -3.30 14.66
CA LEU A 116 -5.50 -2.54 13.51
C LEU A 116 -4.32 -2.06 12.67
N ASP A 117 -4.50 -2.00 11.37
CA ASP A 117 -3.55 -1.38 10.45
C ASP A 117 -4.31 -0.54 9.43
N VAL A 118 -4.21 0.79 9.55
CA VAL A 118 -4.91 1.75 8.70
C VAL A 118 -4.04 2.32 7.58
N THR A 119 -2.96 1.65 7.20
CA THR A 119 -2.08 2.03 6.07
C THR A 119 -2.86 2.23 4.76
N ASN A 120 -4.06 1.67 4.66
CA ASN A 120 -4.95 1.89 3.52
C ASN A 120 -5.39 3.36 3.35
N GLY A 121 -5.16 4.24 4.31
CA GLY A 121 -5.39 5.68 4.21
C GLY A 121 -4.69 6.33 3.01
N SER A 122 -3.52 5.81 2.60
CA SER A 122 -2.80 6.26 1.39
C SER A 122 -3.36 5.73 0.08
N SER A 123 -4.35 4.85 0.09
CA SER A 123 -4.79 4.16 -1.12
C SER A 123 -5.59 5.03 -2.10
N TYR A 124 -6.14 6.18 -1.68
CA TYR A 124 -6.78 7.13 -2.60
C TYR A 124 -5.76 7.82 -3.50
N PRO A 125 -4.79 8.57 -2.98
CA PRO A 125 -3.80 9.24 -3.83
C PRO A 125 -3.02 8.25 -4.71
N VAL A 126 -2.66 7.08 -4.20
CA VAL A 126 -1.96 6.07 -5.00
C VAL A 126 -2.82 5.54 -6.16
N ALA A 127 -4.12 5.35 -5.96
CA ALA A 127 -5.02 4.95 -7.05
C ALA A 127 -5.18 6.06 -8.11
N GLU A 128 -5.23 7.32 -7.69
CA GLU A 128 -5.24 8.49 -8.59
C GLU A 128 -3.93 8.58 -9.37
N TRP A 129 -2.79 8.38 -8.70
CA TRP A 129 -1.49 8.38 -9.35
C TRP A 129 -1.34 7.21 -10.34
N ALA A 130 -1.86 6.02 -10.01
CA ALA A 130 -1.90 4.90 -10.95
C ALA A 130 -2.69 5.25 -12.22
N LEU A 131 -3.83 5.91 -12.11
CA LEU A 131 -4.57 6.42 -13.26
C LEU A 131 -3.75 7.48 -14.03
N GLY A 132 -3.07 8.39 -13.33
CA GLY A 132 -2.16 9.36 -13.93
C GLY A 132 -1.05 8.69 -14.74
N LEU A 133 -0.40 7.67 -14.18
CA LEU A 133 0.63 6.87 -14.88
C LEU A 133 0.07 6.11 -16.08
N ILE A 134 -1.13 5.56 -16.00
CA ILE A 134 -1.82 4.96 -17.15
C ILE A 134 -1.98 6.00 -18.27
N LEU A 135 -2.54 7.17 -17.96
CA LEU A 135 -2.85 8.20 -18.95
C LEU A 135 -1.59 8.80 -19.60
N VAL A 136 -0.54 9.06 -18.80
CA VAL A 136 0.71 9.60 -19.32
C VAL A 136 1.46 8.56 -20.16
N SER A 137 1.43 7.28 -19.77
CA SER A 137 2.06 6.18 -20.51
C SER A 137 1.34 5.90 -21.83
N LEU A 138 -0.01 5.98 -21.87
CA LEU A 138 -0.79 5.85 -23.10
C LEU A 138 -0.40 6.87 -24.19
N ARG A 139 0.19 7.97 -23.82
CA ARG A 139 0.68 9.02 -24.73
C ARG A 139 2.20 9.04 -24.85
N ASN A 140 2.90 8.12 -24.19
CA ASN A 140 4.35 8.17 -24.00
C ASN A 140 4.85 9.57 -23.58
N GLY A 141 4.09 10.19 -22.66
CA GLY A 141 4.28 11.59 -22.28
C GLY A 141 5.67 11.88 -21.72
N GLY A 142 6.33 10.89 -21.11
CA GLY A 142 7.70 11.00 -20.62
C GLY A 142 8.71 11.26 -21.73
N ASP A 143 8.63 10.53 -22.84
CA ASP A 143 9.50 10.74 -23.99
C ASP A 143 9.24 12.11 -24.65
N PHE A 144 7.99 12.43 -24.88
CA PHE A 144 7.65 13.73 -25.49
C PHE A 144 8.08 14.92 -24.62
N PHE A 145 7.94 14.81 -23.30
CA PHE A 145 8.43 15.82 -22.38
C PHE A 145 9.96 16.00 -22.50
N ARG A 146 10.72 14.89 -22.50
CA ARG A 146 12.19 14.94 -22.69
C ARG A 146 12.59 15.54 -24.05
N ARG A 147 11.87 15.20 -25.12
CA ARG A 147 12.12 15.79 -26.46
C ARG A 147 11.88 17.29 -26.47
N ILE A 148 10.85 17.78 -25.79
CA ILE A 148 10.61 19.23 -25.64
C ILE A 148 11.80 19.90 -24.94
N LEU A 149 12.26 19.36 -23.83
CA LEU A 149 13.41 19.90 -23.09
C LEU A 149 14.71 19.87 -23.92
N ALA A 150 14.86 18.88 -24.79
CA ALA A 150 15.98 18.76 -25.72
C ALA A 150 15.86 19.66 -26.98
N GLY A 151 14.86 20.55 -27.08
CA GLY A 151 14.64 21.44 -28.23
C GLY A 151 14.06 20.75 -29.47
N LYS A 152 13.60 19.49 -29.37
CA LYS A 152 13.08 18.67 -30.48
C LYS A 152 11.55 18.75 -30.66
N ALA A 153 10.90 19.79 -30.18
CA ALA A 153 9.44 19.91 -30.15
C ALA A 153 8.78 19.84 -31.55
N LYS A 154 9.47 20.28 -32.63
CA LYS A 154 8.93 20.25 -34.00
C LYS A 154 8.76 18.82 -34.54
N GLU A 155 9.53 17.86 -34.07
CA GLU A 155 9.53 16.46 -34.50
C GLU A 155 8.36 15.66 -33.93
N ILE A 156 7.70 16.18 -32.86
CA ILE A 156 6.72 15.45 -32.06
C ILE A 156 5.34 15.41 -32.73
N ARG A 157 4.92 16.44 -33.43
CA ARG A 157 3.51 16.65 -33.82
C ARG A 157 2.91 15.51 -34.66
N TYR A 158 3.73 14.78 -35.41
CA TYR A 158 3.29 13.69 -36.30
C TYR A 158 3.89 12.32 -35.93
N ASP A 159 4.73 12.27 -34.89
CA ASP A 159 5.30 11.02 -34.41
C ASP A 159 4.23 10.22 -33.63
N LYS A 160 3.77 9.13 -34.23
CA LYS A 160 2.82 8.19 -33.63
C LYS A 160 3.49 6.91 -33.14
N THR A 161 4.82 6.86 -33.20
CA THR A 161 5.57 5.69 -32.69
C THR A 161 5.49 5.64 -31.17
N ASN A 162 5.38 4.44 -30.64
CA ASN A 162 5.33 4.19 -29.21
C ASN A 162 4.21 4.94 -28.44
N VAL A 163 3.03 5.04 -29.03
CA VAL A 163 1.83 5.59 -28.39
C VAL A 163 0.78 4.50 -28.22
N GLY A 164 0.40 4.22 -26.97
CA GLY A 164 -0.57 3.16 -26.62
C GLY A 164 -2.04 3.52 -26.90
N GLY A 165 -2.33 4.76 -27.31
CA GLY A 165 -3.67 5.21 -27.72
C GLY A 165 -4.51 5.79 -26.56
N ARG A 166 -5.82 5.59 -26.61
CA ARG A 166 -6.78 6.09 -25.60
C ARG A 166 -7.10 4.99 -24.57
N LEU A 167 -7.54 5.39 -23.38
CA LEU A 167 -7.95 4.46 -22.31
C LEU A 167 -9.35 3.87 -22.55
N THR A 168 -10.25 4.65 -23.13
CA THR A 168 -11.65 4.24 -23.38
C THR A 168 -11.74 2.90 -24.10
N GLY A 169 -12.46 1.96 -23.52
CA GLY A 169 -12.73 0.64 -24.07
C GLY A 169 -11.54 -0.34 -24.01
N LYS A 170 -10.44 0.02 -23.32
CA LYS A 170 -9.30 -0.90 -23.15
C LYS A 170 -9.54 -1.90 -22.02
N ARG A 171 -8.87 -3.03 -22.13
CA ARG A 171 -8.80 -4.02 -21.06
C ARG A 171 -7.67 -3.69 -20.11
N VAL A 172 -8.04 -3.44 -18.84
CA VAL A 172 -7.10 -3.12 -17.75
C VAL A 172 -7.00 -4.31 -16.81
N GLY A 173 -5.80 -4.85 -16.67
CA GLY A 173 -5.48 -5.94 -15.76
C GLY A 173 -4.88 -5.41 -14.47
N LEU A 174 -5.40 -5.83 -13.34
CA LEU A 174 -4.90 -5.47 -12.01
C LEU A 174 -4.29 -6.72 -11.37
N ILE A 175 -3.05 -6.61 -10.92
CA ILE A 175 -2.37 -7.63 -10.12
C ILE A 175 -2.52 -7.21 -8.66
N GLY A 176 -3.39 -7.91 -7.92
CA GLY A 176 -3.86 -7.54 -6.59
C GLY A 176 -5.21 -6.83 -6.61
N GLY A 177 -6.16 -7.27 -5.77
CA GLY A 177 -7.54 -6.79 -5.66
C GLY A 177 -7.84 -6.05 -4.35
N GLY A 178 -6.81 -5.54 -3.66
CA GLY A 178 -6.92 -4.85 -2.37
C GLY A 178 -7.59 -3.47 -2.43
N HIS A 179 -7.34 -2.65 -1.42
CA HIS A 179 -7.94 -1.30 -1.29
C HIS A 179 -7.64 -0.39 -2.49
N MET A 180 -6.37 -0.34 -2.96
CA MET A 180 -5.99 0.45 -4.12
C MET A 180 -6.72 0.02 -5.39
N ALA A 181 -6.81 -1.30 -5.62
CA ALA A 181 -7.50 -1.84 -6.79
C ALA A 181 -8.98 -1.44 -6.82
N ARG A 182 -9.67 -1.55 -5.69
CA ARG A 182 -11.10 -1.17 -5.58
C ARG A 182 -11.33 0.32 -5.87
N ARG A 183 -10.39 1.18 -5.48
CA ARG A 183 -10.44 2.62 -5.79
C ARG A 183 -10.13 2.88 -7.27
N LEU A 184 -9.09 2.24 -7.79
CA LEU A 184 -8.73 2.35 -9.21
C LEU A 184 -9.86 1.85 -10.13
N ILE A 185 -10.53 0.74 -9.78
CA ILE A 185 -11.72 0.27 -10.51
C ILE A 185 -12.79 1.35 -10.60
N LYS A 186 -13.07 2.07 -9.50
CA LYS A 186 -14.04 3.19 -9.51
C LYS A 186 -13.60 4.32 -10.43
N LEU A 187 -12.31 4.67 -10.43
CA LEU A 187 -11.75 5.72 -11.28
C LEU A 187 -11.74 5.33 -12.76
N LEU A 188 -11.62 4.04 -13.08
CA LEU A 188 -11.58 3.52 -14.44
C LEU A 188 -12.98 3.39 -15.09
N ARG A 189 -14.06 3.31 -14.31
CA ARG A 189 -15.43 3.16 -14.83
C ARG A 189 -15.84 4.19 -15.88
N PRO A 190 -15.59 5.51 -15.70
CA PRO A 190 -15.96 6.51 -16.70
C PRO A 190 -15.28 6.34 -18.06
N PHE A 191 -14.22 5.54 -18.13
CA PHE A 191 -13.51 5.23 -19.38
C PHE A 191 -14.04 3.97 -20.08
N GLU A 192 -15.11 3.36 -19.57
CA GLU A 192 -15.72 2.16 -20.18
C GLU A 192 -14.71 1.01 -20.36
N THR A 193 -13.79 0.87 -19.42
CA THR A 193 -12.74 -0.16 -19.46
C THR A 193 -13.29 -1.52 -19.02
N GLU A 194 -12.78 -2.60 -19.63
CA GLU A 194 -12.99 -3.97 -19.15
C GLU A 194 -11.92 -4.27 -18.09
N ILE A 195 -12.33 -4.58 -16.85
CA ILE A 195 -11.40 -4.81 -15.74
C ILE A 195 -11.19 -6.30 -15.49
N TRP A 196 -9.93 -6.72 -15.50
CA TRP A 196 -9.51 -8.08 -15.14
C TRP A 196 -8.62 -8.01 -13.88
N VAL A 197 -8.84 -8.94 -12.94
CA VAL A 197 -8.10 -8.93 -11.67
C VAL A 197 -7.49 -10.31 -11.40
N HIS A 198 -6.19 -10.32 -11.11
CA HIS A 198 -5.52 -11.47 -10.52
C HIS A 198 -5.32 -11.22 -9.03
N ASP A 199 -6.01 -11.98 -8.21
CA ASP A 199 -5.79 -12.05 -6.76
C ASP A 199 -6.32 -13.40 -6.27
N PRO A 200 -5.44 -14.32 -5.80
CA PRO A 200 -5.86 -15.65 -5.40
C PRO A 200 -6.65 -15.68 -4.08
N TYR A 201 -6.69 -14.56 -3.35
CA TYR A 201 -7.33 -14.47 -2.03
C TYR A 201 -8.70 -13.76 -2.06
N LEU A 202 -9.10 -13.24 -3.22
CA LEU A 202 -10.38 -12.53 -3.34
C LEU A 202 -11.55 -13.52 -3.38
N PRO A 203 -12.60 -13.29 -2.59
CA PRO A 203 -13.86 -13.98 -2.74
C PRO A 203 -14.48 -13.73 -4.12
N ARG A 204 -15.09 -14.75 -4.71
CA ARG A 204 -15.71 -14.67 -6.04
C ARG A 204 -16.84 -13.64 -6.11
N GLU A 205 -17.59 -13.52 -5.04
CA GLU A 205 -18.69 -12.56 -4.87
C GLU A 205 -18.23 -11.11 -5.00
N MET A 206 -16.97 -10.83 -4.68
CA MET A 206 -16.40 -9.49 -4.84
C MET A 206 -16.23 -9.13 -6.32
N ALA A 207 -15.90 -10.10 -7.18
CA ALA A 207 -15.82 -9.87 -8.61
C ALA A 207 -17.17 -9.48 -9.19
N GLU A 208 -18.22 -10.18 -8.78
CA GLU A 208 -19.61 -9.88 -9.19
C GLU A 208 -20.06 -8.49 -8.67
N ALA A 209 -19.83 -8.19 -7.39
CA ALA A 209 -20.23 -6.93 -6.78
C ALA A 209 -19.51 -5.70 -7.36
N LEU A 210 -18.26 -5.84 -7.76
CA LEU A 210 -17.45 -4.75 -8.31
C LEU A 210 -17.39 -4.74 -9.84
N GLY A 211 -17.95 -5.75 -10.51
CA GLY A 211 -18.05 -5.83 -11.96
C GLY A 211 -16.69 -6.00 -12.66
N PHE A 212 -15.85 -6.93 -12.19
CA PHE A 212 -14.59 -7.29 -12.84
C PHE A 212 -14.50 -8.80 -13.12
N VAL A 213 -13.61 -9.20 -14.00
CA VAL A 213 -13.31 -10.61 -14.31
C VAL A 213 -12.15 -11.05 -13.43
N GLN A 214 -12.37 -12.04 -12.54
CA GLN A 214 -11.29 -12.67 -11.79
C GLN A 214 -10.59 -13.72 -12.66
N THR A 215 -9.25 -13.69 -12.74
CA THR A 215 -8.50 -14.54 -13.66
C THR A 215 -7.07 -14.83 -13.16
N SER A 216 -6.32 -15.64 -13.90
CA SER A 216 -4.91 -15.95 -13.62
C SER A 216 -3.98 -14.77 -13.94
N LEU A 217 -2.78 -14.76 -13.34
CA LEU A 217 -1.72 -13.81 -13.65
C LEU A 217 -1.36 -13.84 -15.14
N ASP A 218 -1.20 -15.04 -15.72
CA ASP A 218 -0.88 -15.21 -17.14
C ASP A 218 -1.92 -14.58 -18.06
N ASN A 219 -3.21 -14.69 -17.72
CA ASN A 219 -4.27 -14.03 -18.49
C ASN A 219 -4.21 -12.51 -18.37
N VAL A 220 -3.94 -11.98 -17.18
CA VAL A 220 -3.73 -10.53 -16.98
C VAL A 220 -2.57 -10.04 -17.85
N MET A 221 -1.42 -10.71 -17.76
CA MET A 221 -0.21 -10.31 -18.51
C MET A 221 -0.37 -10.44 -20.02
N SER A 222 -1.05 -11.51 -20.51
CA SER A 222 -1.11 -11.81 -21.95
C SER A 222 -2.30 -11.20 -22.67
N LYS A 223 -3.40 -10.86 -21.99
CA LYS A 223 -4.64 -10.44 -22.64
C LYS A 223 -5.06 -9.00 -22.37
N CYS A 224 -4.46 -8.33 -21.37
CA CYS A 224 -4.78 -6.95 -21.07
C CYS A 224 -3.91 -5.97 -21.88
N ASP A 225 -4.48 -4.82 -22.20
CA ASP A 225 -3.77 -3.74 -22.89
C ASP A 225 -2.93 -2.93 -21.91
N ILE A 226 -3.39 -2.88 -20.65
CA ILE A 226 -2.74 -2.16 -19.56
C ILE A 226 -2.70 -3.11 -18.38
N VAL A 227 -1.53 -3.25 -17.75
CA VAL A 227 -1.33 -4.08 -16.56
C VAL A 227 -0.83 -3.20 -15.43
N VAL A 228 -1.47 -3.27 -14.27
CA VAL A 228 -1.12 -2.47 -13.07
C VAL A 228 -0.79 -3.38 -11.91
N SER A 229 0.41 -3.27 -11.35
CA SER A 229 0.83 -3.96 -10.14
C SER A 229 0.40 -3.20 -8.89
N LEU A 230 -0.38 -3.87 -8.02
CA LEU A 230 -0.99 -3.33 -6.79
C LEU A 230 -0.82 -4.27 -5.58
N VAL A 231 -0.01 -5.31 -5.71
CA VAL A 231 0.24 -6.27 -4.63
C VAL A 231 1.22 -5.73 -3.60
N PRO A 232 1.10 -6.07 -2.31
CA PRO A 232 2.12 -5.76 -1.31
C PRO A 232 3.39 -6.57 -1.57
N LEU A 233 4.53 -6.11 -1.07
CA LEU A 233 5.75 -6.89 -1.06
C LEU A 233 5.70 -7.91 0.08
N THR A 234 5.78 -9.17 -0.28
CA THR A 234 5.81 -10.32 0.64
C THR A 234 6.82 -11.34 0.13
N PRO A 235 7.20 -12.36 0.91
CA PRO A 235 8.01 -13.46 0.39
C PRO A 235 7.42 -14.12 -0.87
N ALA A 236 6.08 -14.21 -0.96
CA ALA A 236 5.39 -14.81 -2.10
C ALA A 236 5.30 -13.89 -3.34
N THR A 237 5.36 -12.58 -3.16
CA THR A 237 5.24 -11.61 -4.25
C THR A 237 6.56 -11.00 -4.69
N ARG A 238 7.64 -11.21 -3.94
CA ARG A 238 8.99 -10.77 -4.34
C ARG A 238 9.40 -11.45 -5.64
N GLY A 239 9.67 -10.65 -6.67
CA GLY A 239 10.06 -11.13 -8.00
C GLY A 239 9.00 -11.95 -8.73
N MET A 240 7.72 -11.88 -8.29
CA MET A 240 6.65 -12.65 -8.93
C MET A 240 6.40 -12.24 -10.39
N ILE A 241 6.79 -11.04 -10.78
CA ILE A 241 6.77 -10.56 -12.16
C ILE A 241 8.20 -10.62 -12.69
N GLY A 242 8.59 -11.78 -13.15
CA GLY A 242 9.90 -12.05 -13.71
C GLY A 242 9.92 -12.00 -15.24
N ALA A 243 11.01 -12.50 -15.82
CA ALA A 243 11.21 -12.53 -17.26
C ALA A 243 10.08 -13.28 -18.00
N ARG A 244 9.57 -14.39 -17.42
CA ARG A 244 8.47 -15.18 -17.98
C ARG A 244 7.19 -14.35 -18.10
N GLU A 245 6.79 -13.70 -17.02
CA GLU A 245 5.58 -12.89 -16.95
C GLU A 245 5.68 -11.68 -17.88
N LEU A 246 6.80 -10.98 -17.86
CA LEU A 246 7.06 -9.82 -18.72
C LEU A 246 7.07 -10.17 -20.22
N ALA A 247 7.51 -11.39 -20.57
CA ALA A 247 7.46 -11.88 -21.95
C ALA A 247 6.02 -12.12 -22.46
N LEU A 248 5.05 -12.28 -21.57
CA LEU A 248 3.63 -12.41 -21.94
C LEU A 248 3.00 -11.09 -22.39
N LEU A 249 3.60 -9.93 -22.03
CA LEU A 249 3.10 -8.61 -22.44
C LEU A 249 3.15 -8.47 -23.97
N ARG A 250 1.99 -8.17 -24.56
CA ARG A 250 1.86 -7.99 -26.01
C ARG A 250 2.50 -6.66 -26.47
N PRO A 251 2.98 -6.59 -27.69
CA PRO A 251 3.36 -5.30 -28.31
C PRO A 251 2.24 -4.26 -28.16
N GLY A 252 2.59 -3.04 -27.79
CA GLY A 252 1.66 -1.95 -27.49
C GLY A 252 1.05 -1.96 -26.08
N SER A 253 1.37 -2.95 -25.25
CA SER A 253 0.91 -3.00 -23.85
C SER A 253 1.59 -1.93 -22.99
N ILE A 254 0.87 -1.52 -21.94
CA ILE A 254 1.37 -0.63 -20.90
C ILE A 254 1.49 -1.40 -19.60
N PHE A 255 2.65 -1.26 -18.95
CA PHE A 255 2.89 -1.81 -17.62
C PHE A 255 3.04 -0.68 -16.60
N VAL A 256 2.27 -0.71 -15.51
CA VAL A 256 2.32 0.29 -14.43
C VAL A 256 2.65 -0.40 -13.11
N ASN A 257 3.62 0.15 -12.37
CA ASN A 257 3.93 -0.31 -11.03
C ASN A 257 3.86 0.84 -10.02
N VAL A 258 2.88 0.78 -9.13
CA VAL A 258 2.68 1.68 -7.99
C VAL A 258 2.65 0.92 -6.66
N SER A 259 3.16 -0.31 -6.67
CA SER A 259 3.17 -1.17 -5.49
C SER A 259 4.52 -1.13 -4.76
N ARG A 260 5.43 -2.01 -5.11
CA ARG A 260 6.82 -2.05 -4.64
C ARG A 260 7.73 -2.48 -5.80
N GLY A 261 8.94 -1.90 -5.88
CA GLY A 261 9.91 -2.25 -6.92
C GLY A 261 10.24 -3.73 -6.96
N ALA A 262 10.55 -4.29 -5.81
CA ALA A 262 10.98 -5.69 -5.65
C ALA A 262 9.90 -6.76 -5.96
N VAL A 263 8.66 -6.37 -6.30
CA VAL A 263 7.65 -7.29 -6.86
C VAL A 263 8.01 -7.69 -8.29
N VAL A 264 8.77 -6.84 -8.97
CA VAL A 264 9.22 -7.03 -10.35
C VAL A 264 10.72 -7.31 -10.36
N ASP A 265 11.17 -8.24 -11.17
CA ASP A 265 12.59 -8.39 -11.48
C ASP A 265 13.04 -7.18 -12.32
N SER A 266 13.82 -6.30 -11.70
CA SER A 266 14.26 -5.03 -12.31
C SER A 266 15.06 -5.24 -13.59
N GLN A 267 15.95 -6.22 -13.63
CA GLN A 267 16.76 -6.48 -14.82
C GLN A 267 15.92 -7.08 -15.95
N ALA A 268 15.01 -7.97 -15.63
CA ALA A 268 14.08 -8.54 -16.58
C ALA A 268 13.16 -7.44 -17.17
N LEU A 269 12.70 -6.49 -16.36
CA LEU A 269 11.90 -5.36 -16.81
C LEU A 269 12.69 -4.45 -17.76
N ILE A 270 13.94 -4.10 -17.41
CA ILE A 270 14.82 -3.31 -18.27
C ILE A 270 15.04 -4.03 -19.63
N ASN A 271 15.35 -5.33 -19.59
CA ASN A 271 15.53 -6.12 -20.80
C ASN A 271 14.27 -6.16 -21.68
N ARG A 272 13.10 -6.29 -21.06
CA ARG A 272 11.82 -6.27 -21.80
C ARG A 272 11.51 -4.90 -22.40
N LEU A 273 11.80 -3.82 -21.68
CA LEU A 273 11.63 -2.46 -22.17
C LEU A 273 12.58 -2.09 -23.31
N LYS A 274 13.79 -2.65 -23.33
CA LYS A 274 14.77 -2.47 -24.43
C LYS A 274 14.27 -3.01 -25.78
N VAL A 275 13.32 -3.94 -25.80
CA VAL A 275 12.66 -4.38 -27.04
C VAL A 275 11.92 -3.23 -27.71
N GLY A 276 11.43 -2.25 -26.93
CA GLY A 276 10.86 -1.01 -27.41
C GLY A 276 9.41 -1.08 -27.86
N ASP A 277 8.72 -2.20 -27.65
CA ASP A 277 7.35 -2.44 -28.10
C ASP A 277 6.29 -2.34 -27.00
N ILE A 278 6.69 -2.08 -25.75
CA ILE A 278 5.81 -1.78 -24.62
C ILE A 278 6.21 -0.47 -23.95
N ILE A 279 5.34 0.11 -23.15
CA ILE A 279 5.60 1.32 -22.37
C ILE A 279 5.41 1.02 -20.88
N ALA A 280 6.23 1.61 -20.01
CA ALA A 280 6.03 1.50 -18.57
C ALA A 280 5.85 2.85 -17.88
N GLY A 281 4.97 2.88 -16.87
CA GLY A 281 4.82 3.95 -15.88
C GLY A 281 5.19 3.42 -14.49
N LEU A 282 6.28 3.91 -13.90
CA LEU A 282 6.84 3.35 -12.68
C LEU A 282 6.99 4.42 -11.61
N ASP A 283 6.43 4.15 -10.43
CA ASP A 283 6.57 5.00 -9.25
C ASP A 283 7.51 4.38 -8.20
N VAL A 284 7.84 3.09 -8.35
CA VAL A 284 8.64 2.32 -7.39
C VAL A 284 9.70 1.47 -8.09
N PHE A 285 10.83 1.25 -7.41
CA PHE A 285 12.03 0.64 -7.97
C PHE A 285 12.67 -0.36 -7.01
N ASP A 286 13.63 -1.14 -7.50
CA ASP A 286 14.53 -1.96 -6.69
C ASP A 286 15.90 -2.02 -7.39
N PRO A 287 16.96 -1.38 -6.81
CA PRO A 287 16.94 -0.62 -5.55
C PRO A 287 16.24 0.73 -5.68
N GLU A 288 15.86 1.30 -4.52
CA GLU A 288 15.27 2.63 -4.43
C GLU A 288 16.10 3.48 -3.44
N PRO A 289 16.55 4.69 -3.82
CA PRO A 289 16.32 5.37 -5.10
C PRO A 289 17.00 4.69 -6.29
N ILE A 290 16.55 5.01 -7.51
CA ILE A 290 17.16 4.49 -8.75
C ILE A 290 18.63 4.91 -8.81
N PRO A 291 19.58 3.98 -9.04
CA PRO A 291 20.97 4.34 -9.24
C PRO A 291 21.15 5.27 -10.43
N PRO A 292 22.02 6.31 -10.32
CA PRO A 292 22.18 7.32 -11.39
C PRO A 292 22.73 6.76 -12.71
N ASP A 293 23.35 5.60 -12.69
CA ASP A 293 23.88 4.85 -13.85
C ASP A 293 22.91 3.80 -14.39
N SER A 294 21.71 3.70 -13.83
CA SER A 294 20.72 2.70 -14.26
C SER A 294 20.29 2.91 -15.71
N GLU A 295 20.34 1.82 -16.49
CA GLU A 295 19.93 1.82 -17.90
C GLU A 295 18.49 2.27 -18.12
N ILE A 296 17.60 2.08 -17.14
CA ILE A 296 16.19 2.49 -17.23
C ILE A 296 16.03 3.98 -17.47
N LEU A 297 16.98 4.81 -16.99
CA LEU A 297 16.98 6.27 -17.16
C LEU A 297 17.16 6.70 -18.62
N GLN A 298 17.73 5.84 -19.47
CA GLN A 298 18.01 6.10 -20.87
C GLN A 298 16.88 5.61 -21.79
N LEU A 299 15.89 4.86 -21.28
CA LEU A 299 14.83 4.31 -22.09
C LEU A 299 13.77 5.38 -22.41
N SER A 300 13.39 5.49 -23.69
CA SER A 300 12.39 6.48 -24.15
C SER A 300 10.94 6.04 -23.85
N ASN A 301 10.71 4.76 -23.64
CA ASN A 301 9.41 4.16 -23.41
C ASN A 301 9.09 3.97 -21.92
N VAL A 302 9.63 4.82 -21.04
CA VAL A 302 9.31 4.81 -19.61
C VAL A 302 8.96 6.21 -19.09
N PHE A 303 8.00 6.27 -18.19
CA PHE A 303 7.75 7.39 -17.30
C PHE A 303 8.10 6.98 -15.89
N LEU A 304 8.95 7.76 -15.21
CA LEU A 304 9.48 7.47 -13.88
C LEU A 304 9.06 8.57 -12.90
N SER A 305 8.59 8.19 -11.73
CA SER A 305 8.34 9.09 -10.60
C SER A 305 8.95 8.53 -9.31
N PRO A 306 9.45 9.39 -8.41
CA PRO A 306 10.28 8.97 -7.28
C PRO A 306 9.43 8.61 -6.06
N HIS A 307 8.57 7.59 -6.17
CA HIS A 307 7.69 7.05 -5.11
C HIS A 307 6.81 8.14 -4.49
N ILE A 308 6.11 8.89 -5.34
CA ILE A 308 5.28 10.04 -4.95
C ILE A 308 3.78 9.76 -5.00
N GLY A 309 3.35 8.56 -5.34
CA GLY A 309 1.94 8.24 -5.49
C GLY A 309 1.09 8.51 -4.24
N TRP A 310 1.71 8.53 -3.07
CA TRP A 310 1.07 8.86 -1.78
C TRP A 310 1.26 10.33 -1.38
N VAL A 311 2.13 11.08 -2.06
CA VAL A 311 2.47 12.48 -1.73
C VAL A 311 1.38 13.39 -2.29
N THR A 312 0.60 14.00 -1.40
CA THR A 312 -0.40 15.00 -1.74
C THR A 312 -0.03 16.36 -1.14
N GLY A 313 -0.59 17.42 -1.66
CA GLY A 313 -0.46 18.76 -1.08
C GLY A 313 -1.34 18.96 0.15
N ASP A 314 -2.08 17.95 0.58
CA ASP A 314 -2.95 18.03 1.74
C ASP A 314 -2.12 18.18 3.02
N PRO A 315 -2.47 19.13 3.89
CA PRO A 315 -1.70 19.41 5.09
C PRO A 315 -1.75 18.27 6.12
N ILE A 316 -2.83 17.48 6.10
CA ILE A 316 -3.07 16.39 7.06
C ILE A 316 -3.42 15.11 6.30
N ARG A 317 -2.78 14.02 6.69
CA ARG A 317 -3.02 12.69 6.12
C ARG A 317 -4.18 11.99 6.84
N PRO A 318 -4.97 11.17 6.13
CA PRO A 318 -6.21 10.60 6.67
C PRO A 318 -6.03 9.47 7.69
N PHE A 319 -4.80 9.01 7.94
CA PHE A 319 -4.55 7.83 8.80
C PHE A 319 -5.13 7.96 10.20
N PHE A 320 -4.91 9.12 10.85
CA PHE A 320 -5.40 9.35 12.20
C PHE A 320 -6.94 9.43 12.24
N ALA A 321 -7.56 10.03 11.23
CA ALA A 321 -9.02 10.09 11.14
C ALA A 321 -9.65 8.70 11.03
N ILE A 322 -9.07 7.82 10.21
CA ILE A 322 -9.50 6.42 10.08
C ILE A 322 -9.27 5.68 11.40
N MET A 323 -8.11 5.87 12.03
CA MET A 323 -7.78 5.24 13.31
C MET A 323 -8.76 5.62 14.40
N VAL A 324 -9.14 6.89 14.52
CA VAL A 324 -10.12 7.36 15.51
C VAL A 324 -11.50 6.73 15.27
N ASP A 325 -11.93 6.55 14.02
CA ASP A 325 -13.17 5.85 13.70
C ASP A 325 -13.12 4.37 14.11
N GLU A 326 -12.00 3.69 13.88
CA GLU A 326 -11.78 2.31 14.29
C GLU A 326 -11.74 2.16 15.81
N LEU A 327 -11.01 3.03 16.52
CA LEU A 327 -11.02 3.04 18.00
C LEU A 327 -12.42 3.22 18.56
N ARG A 328 -13.20 4.15 17.99
CA ARG A 328 -14.59 4.39 18.41
C ARG A 328 -15.45 3.15 18.22
N ARG A 329 -15.29 2.44 17.10
CA ARG A 329 -16.01 1.18 16.85
C ARG A 329 -15.70 0.13 17.91
N VAL A 330 -14.43 -0.11 18.15
CA VAL A 330 -13.99 -1.14 19.12
C VAL A 330 -14.43 -0.79 20.54
N PHE A 331 -14.28 0.45 20.98
CA PHE A 331 -14.70 0.86 22.32
C PHE A 331 -16.24 0.87 22.50
N ALA A 332 -16.99 1.03 21.40
CA ALA A 332 -18.44 0.88 21.38
C ALA A 332 -18.90 -0.60 21.29
N GLY A 333 -17.99 -1.56 21.19
CA GLY A 333 -18.30 -2.99 21.07
C GLY A 333 -18.64 -3.45 19.65
N HIS A 334 -18.27 -2.67 18.64
CA HIS A 334 -18.44 -3.03 17.22
C HIS A 334 -17.17 -3.63 16.64
N GLU A 335 -17.33 -4.42 15.58
CA GLU A 335 -16.21 -4.97 14.83
C GLU A 335 -15.53 -3.86 14.02
N PRO A 336 -14.18 -3.73 14.05
CA PRO A 336 -13.44 -2.80 13.21
C PRO A 336 -13.42 -3.27 11.76
N TRP A 337 -13.15 -2.35 10.85
CA TRP A 337 -13.05 -2.64 9.41
C TRP A 337 -11.62 -2.92 8.96
N ASP A 338 -10.65 -2.35 9.65
CA ASP A 338 -9.22 -2.43 9.30
C ASP A 338 -8.45 -3.35 10.27
N GLU A 339 -9.12 -4.38 10.80
CA GLU A 339 -8.50 -5.34 11.70
C GLU A 339 -7.51 -6.25 10.97
N LEU A 340 -6.32 -6.38 11.54
CA LEU A 340 -5.34 -7.35 11.13
C LEU A 340 -5.48 -8.61 12.00
N THR A 341 -6.10 -9.63 11.42
CA THR A 341 -6.30 -10.95 12.06
C THR A 341 -5.25 -11.95 11.57
N PRO A 342 -5.07 -13.11 12.25
CA PRO A 342 -4.22 -14.19 11.74
C PRO A 342 -4.58 -14.62 10.31
N ILE A 343 -5.87 -14.67 9.98
CA ILE A 343 -6.35 -14.99 8.64
C ILE A 343 -5.95 -13.89 7.63
N ALA A 344 -6.14 -12.62 8.00
CA ALA A 344 -5.75 -11.49 7.15
C ALA A 344 -4.23 -11.44 6.91
N LYS A 345 -3.42 -11.71 7.96
CA LYS A 345 -1.96 -11.84 7.84
C LYS A 345 -1.58 -12.98 6.89
N ALA A 346 -2.15 -14.17 7.10
CA ALA A 346 -1.87 -15.34 6.27
C ALA A 346 -2.21 -15.09 4.79
N SER A 347 -3.37 -14.51 4.51
CA SER A 347 -3.78 -14.14 3.15
C SER A 347 -2.83 -13.13 2.51
N ARG A 348 -2.32 -12.16 3.27
CA ARG A 348 -1.38 -11.15 2.77
C ARG A 348 0.03 -11.70 2.54
N THR A 349 0.47 -12.67 3.37
CA THR A 349 1.82 -13.24 3.30
C THR A 349 1.91 -14.49 2.42
N GLY A 350 0.77 -15.06 2.02
CA GLY A 350 0.69 -16.34 1.31
C GLY A 350 0.99 -17.55 2.21
N SER A 351 0.96 -17.36 3.53
CA SER A 351 1.09 -18.45 4.50
C SER A 351 -0.26 -19.12 4.77
N GLN A 352 -0.25 -20.36 5.24
CA GLN A 352 -1.51 -20.99 5.70
C GLN A 352 -1.93 -20.39 7.04
N PRO A 353 -3.23 -20.07 7.24
CA PRO A 353 -3.71 -19.60 8.53
C PRO A 353 -3.57 -20.70 9.60
N PRO A 354 -3.27 -20.33 10.85
CA PRO A 354 -3.21 -21.31 11.93
C PRO A 354 -4.58 -22.01 12.07
N GLY A 355 -4.59 -23.33 12.11
CA GLY A 355 -5.79 -24.16 12.31
C GLY A 355 -6.41 -24.76 11.06
N VAL A 356 -5.92 -24.46 9.84
CA VAL A 356 -6.28 -25.20 8.62
C VAL A 356 -5.20 -26.24 8.33
N ALA A 357 -5.18 -27.29 9.16
CA ALA A 357 -4.38 -28.48 8.86
C ALA A 357 -5.08 -29.27 7.76
N GLY A 358 -4.44 -29.33 6.59
CA GLY A 358 -4.56 -30.44 5.66
C GLY A 358 -5.94 -30.74 5.09
N GLN A 359 -6.35 -30.04 4.04
CA GLN A 359 -7.02 -30.71 2.92
C GLN A 359 -6.18 -30.48 1.67
N ALA A 360 -5.12 -31.29 1.57
CA ALA A 360 -4.47 -31.53 0.30
C ALA A 360 -5.31 -32.56 -0.44
N ALA A 361 -5.79 -32.22 -1.62
CA ALA A 361 -6.19 -33.14 -2.68
C ALA A 361 -5.84 -32.51 -4.02
#